data_46c15de67f5089cd6d2615bba02e638c
#
_entry.id   46c15de67f5089cd6d2615bba02e638c
#
_cell.length_a   1.000
_cell.length_b   1.000
_cell.length_c   1.000
_cell.angle_alpha   90.00
_cell.angle_beta   90.00
_cell.angle_gamma   90.00
#
_symmetry.space_group_name_H-M   'P 1'
#
loop_
_entity.id
_entity.type
_entity.pdbx_description
1 polymer ?
#
loop_
_entity_poly.entity_id
_entity_poly.type
_entity_poly.pdbx_seq_one_letter_code
_entity_poly.pdbx_strand_id
1 'polypeptide(L)'
;KIQLLRLVMQRSGVPYAVGLTSTALSQDAAVDALATGAVGGTDNPLAITVGAYGAGPSLDRRLRAIPIPISAGLLGLRVGWAHRNRLGALEGIQTLDGLRRITLLQGQGWSELGLFDQAGLRTYATPSHNLFRLVSEQRVDLFPQGIGDVEAQELTAKKWSNSIVMEPNLLMAYPFAGFFYVNPTNEALAEAIQRGFEQAIADGSYQALLESVVMTPWLKQRLSLRQRSVIYLPNPAAQQSFKRVKTSHWLVPWT
;
A
#
# COMPACT_ATOMS: atom_id res chain seq x y z
N LYS A 1 0.67 -9.55 -1.30
CA LYS A 1 0.49 -9.64 0.17
C LYS A 1 0.28 -11.09 0.62
N ILE A 2 -0.63 -11.85 0.00
CA ILE A 2 -0.90 -13.24 0.40
C ILE A 2 0.30 -14.19 0.21
N GLN A 3 1.06 -14.01 -0.88
CA GLN A 3 2.28 -14.78 -1.11
C GLN A 3 3.31 -14.53 -0.01
N LEU A 4 3.45 -13.28 0.43
CA LEU A 4 4.33 -12.93 1.54
C LEU A 4 3.84 -13.55 2.84
N LEU A 5 2.56 -13.48 3.15
CA LEU A 5 2.02 -14.12 4.36
C LEU A 5 2.27 -15.63 4.36
N ARG A 6 2.08 -16.31 3.22
CA ARG A 6 2.40 -17.74 3.09
C ARG A 6 3.88 -18.03 3.32
N LEU A 7 4.78 -17.24 2.72
CA LEU A 7 6.21 -17.37 2.94
C LEU A 7 6.57 -17.20 4.42
N VAL A 8 6.05 -16.15 5.03
CA VAL A 8 6.29 -15.84 6.45
C VAL A 8 5.77 -16.94 7.35
N MET A 9 4.55 -17.44 7.13
CA MET A 9 4.00 -18.54 7.92
C MET A 9 4.78 -19.84 7.72
N GLN A 10 5.23 -20.14 6.50
CA GLN A 10 6.11 -21.28 6.23
C GLN A 10 7.42 -21.20 7.03
N ARG A 11 8.00 -20.00 7.17
CA ARG A 11 9.24 -19.77 7.93
C ARG A 11 9.02 -19.66 9.44
N SER A 12 7.78 -19.53 9.90
CA SER A 12 7.46 -19.42 11.34
C SER A 12 7.69 -20.70 12.13
N GLY A 13 7.69 -21.84 11.46
CA GLY A 13 7.84 -23.16 12.08
C GLY A 13 6.56 -23.68 12.76
N VAL A 14 5.43 -22.98 12.62
CA VAL A 14 4.14 -23.43 13.19
C VAL A 14 3.20 -23.93 12.08
N PRO A 15 2.33 -24.91 12.35
CA PRO A 15 1.30 -25.33 11.42
C PRO A 15 0.38 -24.14 11.05
N TYR A 16 0.03 -24.01 9.78
CA TYR A 16 -0.83 -22.90 9.30
C TYR A 16 -1.69 -23.29 8.12
N ALA A 17 -2.78 -22.55 7.95
CA ALA A 17 -3.54 -22.48 6.72
C ALA A 17 -3.79 -21.00 6.37
N VAL A 18 -3.55 -20.61 5.12
CA VAL A 18 -3.79 -19.24 4.64
C VAL A 18 -4.88 -19.26 3.59
N GLY A 19 -5.96 -18.56 3.88
CA GLY A 19 -7.09 -18.33 2.99
C GLY A 19 -7.39 -16.87 2.80
N LEU A 20 -8.36 -16.58 1.93
CA LEU A 20 -8.96 -15.26 1.75
C LEU A 20 -10.41 -15.33 2.21
N THR A 21 -10.94 -14.20 2.70
CA THR A 21 -12.38 -14.07 2.95
C THR A 21 -13.15 -14.22 1.65
N SER A 22 -14.27 -14.89 1.69
CA SER A 22 -15.16 -15.05 0.54
C SER A 22 -15.93 -13.76 0.19
N THR A 23 -16.03 -12.84 1.15
CA THR A 23 -16.76 -11.57 1.01
C THR A 23 -15.77 -10.41 0.91
N ALA A 24 -15.96 -9.54 -0.08
CA ALA A 24 -15.21 -8.31 -0.17
C ALA A 24 -15.69 -7.32 0.90
N LEU A 25 -14.78 -6.89 1.77
CA LEU A 25 -15.04 -5.89 2.81
C LEU A 25 -14.35 -4.56 2.45
N SER A 26 -14.93 -3.45 2.89
CA SER A 26 -14.18 -2.19 2.96
C SER A 26 -13.04 -2.33 3.98
N GLN A 27 -12.02 -1.45 3.89
CA GLN A 27 -10.92 -1.48 4.85
C GLN A 27 -11.44 -1.28 6.28
N ASP A 28 -12.36 -0.36 6.50
CA ASP A 28 -12.91 -0.07 7.83
C ASP A 28 -13.64 -1.28 8.42
N ALA A 29 -14.51 -1.93 7.63
CA ALA A 29 -15.21 -3.15 8.05
C ALA A 29 -14.23 -4.30 8.35
N ALA A 30 -13.16 -4.44 7.56
CA ALA A 30 -12.14 -5.45 7.81
C ALA A 30 -11.32 -5.16 9.08
N VAL A 31 -11.01 -3.90 9.35
CA VAL A 31 -10.33 -3.46 10.58
C VAL A 31 -11.23 -3.70 11.80
N ASP A 32 -12.55 -3.40 11.70
CA ASP A 32 -13.51 -3.65 12.78
C ASP A 32 -13.60 -5.14 13.09
N ALA A 33 -13.75 -5.98 12.07
CA ALA A 33 -13.81 -7.44 12.24
C ALA A 33 -12.51 -7.98 12.89
N LEU A 34 -11.35 -7.49 12.48
CA LEU A 34 -10.07 -7.89 13.03
C LEU A 34 -9.92 -7.43 14.50
N ALA A 35 -10.32 -6.20 14.82
CA ALA A 35 -10.22 -5.63 16.16
C ALA A 35 -11.16 -6.30 17.17
N THR A 36 -12.35 -6.69 16.75
CA THR A 36 -13.31 -7.36 17.62
C THR A 36 -12.95 -8.83 17.90
N GLY A 37 -11.99 -9.39 17.13
CA GLY A 37 -11.61 -10.79 17.28
C GLY A 37 -12.77 -11.73 17.00
N ALA A 38 -13.66 -11.36 16.07
CA ALA A 38 -14.69 -12.27 15.59
C ALA A 38 -14.01 -13.56 15.13
N VAL A 39 -13.80 -14.46 16.08
CA VAL A 39 -13.18 -15.76 15.85
C VAL A 39 -14.12 -16.51 14.92
N GLY A 40 -13.63 -16.85 13.73
CA GLY A 40 -14.40 -17.65 12.81
C GLY A 40 -14.72 -18.98 13.43
N GLY A 41 -15.99 -19.12 13.84
CA GLY A 41 -16.62 -20.41 13.77
C GLY A 41 -16.99 -20.66 12.31
N THR A 42 -17.27 -21.90 11.98
CA THR A 42 -17.81 -22.31 10.66
C THR A 42 -19.00 -21.46 10.21
N ASP A 43 -19.63 -20.73 11.12
CA ASP A 43 -20.83 -19.93 10.93
C ASP A 43 -20.56 -18.42 10.80
N ASN A 44 -19.29 -17.96 10.89
CA ASN A 44 -18.94 -16.55 10.69
C ASN A 44 -18.02 -16.37 9.50
N PRO A 45 -18.58 -16.13 8.28
CA PRO A 45 -17.79 -15.95 7.06
C PRO A 45 -16.93 -14.69 7.05
N LEU A 46 -17.05 -13.81 8.06
CA LEU A 46 -16.34 -12.54 8.19
C LEU A 46 -15.14 -12.60 9.13
N ALA A 47 -14.74 -13.78 9.62
CA ALA A 47 -13.57 -13.88 10.49
C ALA A 47 -12.29 -13.53 9.75
N ILE A 48 -11.68 -12.42 10.14
CA ILE A 48 -10.37 -11.99 9.67
C ILE A 48 -9.38 -12.17 10.81
N THR A 49 -8.28 -12.88 10.54
CA THR A 49 -7.22 -13.10 11.52
C THR A 49 -5.98 -12.27 11.26
N VAL A 50 -5.73 -11.90 10.00
CA VAL A 50 -4.60 -11.07 9.58
C VAL A 50 -5.08 -10.03 8.56
N GLY A 51 -4.75 -8.77 8.78
CA GLY A 51 -4.90 -7.69 7.81
C GLY A 51 -3.55 -7.18 7.32
N ALA A 52 -3.53 -6.57 6.14
CA ALA A 52 -2.34 -5.95 5.56
C ALA A 52 -2.66 -4.51 5.14
N TYR A 53 -2.34 -3.54 5.99
CA TYR A 53 -2.76 -2.15 5.86
C TYR A 53 -1.57 -1.19 5.89
N GLY A 54 -1.77 0.03 5.37
CA GLY A 54 -0.84 1.14 5.57
C GLY A 54 -0.73 1.48 7.05
N ALA A 55 0.50 1.56 7.55
CA ALA A 55 0.77 1.85 8.95
C ALA A 55 0.35 3.27 9.34
N GLY A 56 -0.19 3.41 10.54
CA GLY A 56 -0.57 4.69 11.08
C GLY A 56 -1.13 4.60 12.49
N PRO A 57 -1.08 5.73 13.26
CA PRO A 57 -1.46 5.73 14.67
C PRO A 57 -2.89 5.25 14.95
N SER A 58 -3.81 5.46 14.02
CA SER A 58 -5.20 4.99 14.17
C SER A 58 -5.29 3.47 14.22
N LEU A 59 -4.59 2.78 13.32
CA LEU A 59 -4.55 1.32 13.30
C LEU A 59 -3.75 0.77 14.47
N ASP A 60 -2.62 1.40 14.83
CA ASP A 60 -1.74 0.96 15.92
C ASP A 60 -2.43 1.02 17.29
N ARG A 61 -3.47 1.86 17.45
CA ARG A 61 -4.30 1.91 18.68
C ARG A 61 -5.34 0.78 18.74
N ARG A 62 -5.73 0.24 17.61
CA ARG A 62 -6.83 -0.74 17.51
C ARG A 62 -6.35 -2.16 17.28
N LEU A 63 -5.20 -2.31 16.64
CA LEU A 63 -4.66 -3.58 16.19
C LEU A 63 -3.21 -3.74 16.64
N ARG A 64 -2.75 -4.97 16.71
CA ARG A 64 -1.34 -5.28 16.94
C ARG A 64 -0.60 -5.33 15.62
N ALA A 65 0.28 -4.37 15.40
CA ALA A 65 1.15 -4.31 14.24
C ALA A 65 2.33 -5.28 14.37
N ILE A 66 2.68 -5.96 13.29
CA ILE A 66 3.98 -6.62 13.13
C ILE A 66 4.91 -5.58 12.46
N PRO A 67 5.89 -4.99 13.18
CA PRO A 67 6.63 -3.82 12.71
C PRO A 67 7.74 -4.19 11.71
N ILE A 68 7.36 -4.89 10.66
CA ILE A 68 8.23 -5.23 9.53
C ILE A 68 7.50 -4.81 8.26
N PRO A 69 8.08 -3.89 7.45
CA PRO A 69 7.44 -3.38 6.25
C PRO A 69 7.19 -4.48 5.21
N ILE A 70 5.95 -4.64 4.78
CA ILE A 70 5.55 -5.66 3.78
C ILE A 70 6.32 -5.51 2.45
N SER A 71 6.71 -4.30 2.09
CA SER A 71 7.44 -3.99 0.86
C SER A 71 8.71 -3.17 1.12
N ALA A 72 9.34 -3.35 2.27
CA ALA A 72 10.62 -2.72 2.63
C ALA A 72 10.65 -1.18 2.40
N GLY A 73 9.52 -0.48 2.57
CA GLY A 73 9.40 0.97 2.35
C GLY A 73 9.02 1.38 0.93
N LEU A 74 9.01 0.47 -0.05
CA LEU A 74 8.66 0.79 -1.44
C LEU A 74 7.21 1.31 -1.59
N LEU A 75 6.34 1.03 -0.64
CA LEU A 75 4.95 1.51 -0.65
C LEU A 75 4.86 3.04 -0.58
N GLY A 76 5.86 3.72 -0.06
CA GLY A 76 5.95 5.18 -0.02
C GLY A 76 6.36 5.82 -1.35
N LEU A 77 6.68 5.02 -2.37
CA LEU A 77 6.96 5.51 -3.72
C LEU A 77 5.70 5.36 -4.58
N ARG A 78 5.21 6.46 -5.12
CA ARG A 78 3.96 6.51 -5.88
C ARG A 78 4.15 7.11 -7.25
N VAL A 79 3.68 6.41 -8.25
CA VAL A 79 3.45 6.91 -9.61
C VAL A 79 1.95 7.03 -9.85
N GLY A 80 1.50 7.68 -10.93
CA GLY A 80 0.08 7.95 -11.08
C GLY A 80 -0.48 7.54 -12.43
N TRP A 81 -1.76 7.18 -12.42
CA TRP A 81 -2.59 7.03 -13.61
C TRP A 81 -3.27 8.36 -13.93
N ALA A 82 -3.26 8.73 -15.21
CA ALA A 82 -3.94 9.92 -15.71
C ALA A 82 -4.66 9.61 -17.01
N HIS A 83 -5.68 10.39 -17.33
CA HIS A 83 -6.21 10.41 -18.69
C HIS A 83 -5.21 11.15 -19.60
N ARG A 84 -5.00 10.65 -20.82
CA ARG A 84 -4.02 11.22 -21.78
C ARG A 84 -4.19 12.74 -21.97
N ASN A 85 -5.43 13.22 -22.03
CA ASN A 85 -5.74 14.65 -22.20
C ASN A 85 -5.37 15.49 -20.97
N ARG A 86 -5.08 14.87 -19.83
CA ARG A 86 -4.66 15.58 -18.61
C ARG A 86 -3.15 15.68 -18.47
N LEU A 87 -2.37 15.00 -19.29
CA LEU A 87 -0.90 15.01 -19.19
C LEU A 87 -0.33 16.43 -19.31
N GLY A 88 -0.90 17.28 -20.17
CA GLY A 88 -0.45 18.69 -20.30
C GLY A 88 -0.60 19.51 -19.01
N ALA A 89 -1.61 19.21 -18.19
CA ALA A 89 -1.78 19.87 -16.89
C ALA A 89 -0.80 19.34 -15.82
N LEU A 90 -0.20 18.18 -16.05
CA LEU A 90 0.78 17.54 -15.16
C LEU A 90 2.22 17.87 -15.56
N GLU A 91 2.40 18.32 -16.80
CA GLU A 91 3.73 18.68 -17.33
C GLU A 91 4.36 19.81 -16.52
N GLY A 92 5.64 19.65 -16.19
CA GLY A 92 6.38 20.65 -15.45
C GLY A 92 6.10 20.72 -13.94
N ILE A 93 5.23 19.87 -13.40
CA ILE A 93 5.06 19.76 -11.94
C ILE A 93 6.33 19.13 -11.35
N GLN A 94 7.05 19.90 -10.51
CA GLN A 94 8.28 19.46 -9.85
C GLN A 94 8.29 19.76 -8.35
N THR A 95 7.23 20.38 -7.84
CA THR A 95 7.14 20.81 -6.45
C THR A 95 5.82 20.41 -5.80
N LEU A 96 5.79 20.41 -4.47
CA LEU A 96 4.57 20.19 -3.71
C LEU A 96 3.49 21.25 -4.04
N ASP A 97 3.90 22.51 -4.26
CA ASP A 97 2.96 23.56 -4.66
C ASP A 97 2.37 23.32 -6.05
N GLY A 98 3.13 22.71 -6.95
CA GLY A 98 2.60 22.23 -8.22
C GLY A 98 1.53 21.16 -8.04
N LEU A 99 1.78 20.16 -7.16
CA LEU A 99 0.79 19.13 -6.83
C LEU A 99 -0.49 19.69 -6.19
N ARG A 100 -0.40 20.75 -5.40
CA ARG A 100 -1.57 21.40 -4.77
C ARG A 100 -2.54 22.01 -5.77
N ARG A 101 -2.11 22.24 -7.01
CA ARG A 101 -2.94 22.85 -8.07
C ARG A 101 -3.80 21.86 -8.83
N ILE A 102 -3.50 20.57 -8.71
CA ILE A 102 -4.19 19.48 -9.39
C ILE A 102 -5.11 18.71 -8.42
N THR A 103 -6.03 17.95 -8.97
CA THR A 103 -6.92 17.09 -8.19
C THR A 103 -6.42 15.66 -8.22
N LEU A 104 -6.07 15.14 -7.06
CA LEU A 104 -5.68 13.74 -6.87
C LEU A 104 -6.90 12.87 -6.59
N LEU A 105 -6.77 11.57 -6.87
CA LEU A 105 -7.77 10.56 -6.56
C LEU A 105 -7.24 9.55 -5.56
N GLN A 106 -8.09 9.15 -4.60
CA GLN A 106 -7.77 8.07 -3.66
C GLN A 106 -8.98 7.20 -3.33
N GLY A 107 -8.71 5.99 -2.87
CA GLY A 107 -9.75 5.11 -2.34
C GLY A 107 -10.31 5.64 -1.01
N GLN A 108 -11.62 5.56 -0.85
CA GLN A 108 -12.28 5.90 0.41
C GLN A 108 -11.76 5.00 1.54
N GLY A 109 -11.43 5.59 2.67
CA GLY A 109 -10.88 4.89 3.83
C GLY A 109 -9.38 4.55 3.72
N TRP A 110 -8.70 4.92 2.63
CA TRP A 110 -7.26 4.69 2.52
C TRP A 110 -6.45 5.61 3.44
N SER A 111 -5.42 5.05 4.07
CA SER A 111 -4.60 5.75 5.07
C SER A 111 -3.91 7.01 4.54
N GLU A 112 -3.68 7.10 3.23
CA GLU A 112 -3.04 8.23 2.58
C GLU A 112 -3.91 9.49 2.54
N LEU A 113 -5.24 9.37 2.71
CA LEU A 113 -6.13 10.54 2.69
C LEU A 113 -5.71 11.58 3.73
N GLY A 114 -5.41 11.14 4.95
CA GLY A 114 -4.94 12.04 6.00
C GLY A 114 -3.57 12.67 5.70
N LEU A 115 -2.69 11.93 5.03
CA LEU A 115 -1.38 12.45 4.61
C LEU A 115 -1.53 13.52 3.53
N PHE A 116 -2.38 13.27 2.54
CA PHE A 116 -2.62 14.22 1.45
C PHE A 116 -3.33 15.48 1.93
N ASP A 117 -4.27 15.35 2.86
CA ASP A 117 -4.93 16.48 3.52
C ASP A 117 -3.92 17.35 4.30
N GLN A 118 -3.07 16.74 5.12
CA GLN A 118 -2.00 17.45 5.84
C GLN A 118 -1.00 18.15 4.91
N ALA A 119 -0.75 17.59 3.73
CA ALA A 119 0.09 18.21 2.70
C ALA A 119 -0.63 19.32 1.92
N GLY A 120 -1.92 19.55 2.18
CA GLY A 120 -2.74 20.54 1.49
C GLY A 120 -3.07 20.16 0.03
N LEU A 121 -3.08 18.86 -0.28
CA LEU A 121 -3.41 18.35 -1.61
C LEU A 121 -4.93 18.23 -1.80
N ARG A 122 -5.40 18.69 -2.94
CA ARG A 122 -6.82 18.50 -3.31
C ARG A 122 -7.06 17.05 -3.69
N THR A 123 -7.74 16.31 -2.83
CA THR A 123 -7.95 14.88 -3.01
C THR A 123 -9.44 14.56 -3.07
N TYR A 124 -9.85 13.86 -4.11
CA TYR A 124 -11.17 13.26 -4.23
C TYR A 124 -11.12 11.81 -3.77
N ALA A 125 -11.99 11.43 -2.83
CA ALA A 125 -12.08 10.07 -2.32
C ALA A 125 -13.32 9.37 -2.88
N THR A 126 -13.17 8.10 -3.32
CA THR A 126 -14.28 7.30 -3.86
C THR A 126 -14.10 5.82 -3.51
N PRO A 127 -15.19 5.03 -3.49
CA PRO A 127 -15.07 3.58 -3.42
C PRO A 127 -14.15 3.01 -4.52
N SER A 128 -13.37 1.98 -4.20
CA SER A 128 -12.29 1.46 -5.05
C SER A 128 -12.74 1.04 -6.46
N HIS A 129 -13.97 0.56 -6.62
CA HIS A 129 -14.53 0.17 -7.91
C HIS A 129 -14.78 1.35 -8.87
N ASN A 130 -14.79 2.59 -8.38
CA ASN A 130 -15.00 3.80 -9.18
C ASN A 130 -13.70 4.49 -9.62
N LEU A 131 -12.54 4.09 -9.11
CA LEU A 131 -11.29 4.81 -9.30
C LEU A 131 -10.96 5.03 -10.78
N PHE A 132 -10.84 3.96 -11.56
CA PHE A 132 -10.51 4.09 -12.99
C PHE A 132 -11.65 4.71 -13.83
N ARG A 133 -12.91 4.58 -13.39
CA ARG A 133 -14.01 5.28 -14.03
C ARG A 133 -13.83 6.80 -13.96
N LEU A 134 -13.49 7.33 -12.79
CA LEU A 134 -13.27 8.79 -12.62
C LEU A 134 -12.04 9.28 -13.39
N VAL A 135 -10.99 8.49 -13.51
CA VAL A 135 -9.85 8.81 -14.38
C VAL A 135 -10.29 8.83 -15.85
N SER A 136 -11.06 7.84 -16.31
CA SER A 136 -11.54 7.78 -17.70
C SER A 136 -12.48 8.94 -18.06
N GLU A 137 -13.29 9.38 -17.10
CA GLU A 137 -14.19 10.53 -17.23
C GLU A 137 -13.50 11.90 -17.05
N GLN A 138 -12.18 11.91 -16.81
CA GLN A 138 -11.36 13.11 -16.60
C GLN A 138 -11.84 13.98 -15.42
N ARG A 139 -12.42 13.35 -14.39
CA ARG A 139 -12.92 14.03 -13.19
C ARG A 139 -11.79 14.40 -12.22
N VAL A 140 -10.63 13.81 -12.41
CA VAL A 140 -9.43 14.00 -11.61
C VAL A 140 -8.23 14.10 -12.55
N ASP A 141 -7.13 14.65 -12.07
CA ASP A 141 -5.92 14.84 -12.87
C ASP A 141 -4.97 13.65 -12.72
N LEU A 142 -4.80 13.13 -11.50
CA LEU A 142 -3.86 12.05 -11.21
C LEU A 142 -4.41 11.09 -10.16
N PHE A 143 -4.25 9.79 -10.40
CA PHE A 143 -4.53 8.73 -9.44
C PHE A 143 -3.21 8.07 -9.00
N PRO A 144 -2.61 8.52 -7.86
CA PRO A 144 -1.37 7.96 -7.35
C PRO A 144 -1.56 6.54 -6.80
N GLN A 145 -0.65 5.64 -7.19
CA GLN A 145 -0.59 4.28 -6.68
C GLN A 145 0.84 3.87 -6.33
N GLY A 146 0.98 2.93 -5.39
CA GLY A 146 2.26 2.33 -5.05
C GLY A 146 2.91 1.66 -6.25
N ILE A 147 4.21 1.83 -6.42
CA ILE A 147 4.95 1.25 -7.55
C ILE A 147 4.79 -0.27 -7.66
N GLY A 148 4.55 -0.96 -6.54
CA GLY A 148 4.31 -2.41 -6.52
C GLY A 148 2.90 -2.84 -6.91
N ASP A 149 1.96 -1.90 -7.06
CA ASP A 149 0.56 -2.21 -7.39
C ASP A 149 0.22 -1.92 -8.87
N VAL A 150 0.99 -1.05 -9.53
CA VAL A 150 0.62 -0.50 -10.85
C VAL A 150 0.63 -1.52 -11.98
N GLU A 151 1.53 -2.50 -11.96
CA GLU A 151 1.57 -3.56 -12.99
C GLU A 151 0.27 -4.37 -13.01
N ALA A 152 -0.18 -4.80 -11.82
CA ALA A 152 -1.43 -5.55 -11.67
C ALA A 152 -2.67 -4.71 -12.07
N GLN A 153 -2.57 -3.39 -12.01
CA GLN A 153 -3.67 -2.48 -12.33
C GLN A 153 -3.72 -2.09 -13.82
N GLU A 154 -2.67 -2.36 -14.60
CA GLU A 154 -2.62 -1.93 -16.01
C GLU A 154 -3.78 -2.50 -16.83
N LEU A 155 -4.08 -3.78 -16.66
CA LEU A 155 -5.21 -4.41 -17.36
C LEU A 155 -6.56 -3.83 -16.92
N THR A 156 -6.70 -3.51 -15.63
CA THR A 156 -7.92 -2.88 -15.10
C THR A 156 -8.10 -1.48 -15.68
N ALA A 157 -7.04 -0.67 -15.72
CA ALA A 157 -7.06 0.65 -16.32
C ALA A 157 -7.51 0.59 -17.80
N LYS A 158 -6.92 -0.32 -18.59
CA LYS A 158 -7.25 -0.52 -20.00
C LYS A 158 -8.69 -0.98 -20.25
N LYS A 159 -9.29 -1.75 -19.33
CA LYS A 159 -10.72 -2.12 -19.43
C LYS A 159 -11.66 -0.91 -19.38
N TRP A 160 -11.27 0.14 -18.67
CA TRP A 160 -12.05 1.39 -18.61
C TRP A 160 -11.81 2.27 -19.82
N SER A 161 -10.54 2.48 -20.20
CA SER A 161 -10.18 3.28 -21.37
C SER A 161 -8.73 3.06 -21.77
N ASN A 162 -8.47 2.95 -23.08
CA ASN A 162 -7.11 2.99 -23.62
C ASN A 162 -6.45 4.39 -23.50
N SER A 163 -7.22 5.41 -23.11
CA SER A 163 -6.71 6.75 -22.85
C SER A 163 -6.18 6.91 -21.42
N ILE A 164 -6.39 5.93 -20.54
CA ILE A 164 -5.74 5.91 -19.22
C ILE A 164 -4.30 5.44 -19.41
N VAL A 165 -3.37 6.27 -19.00
CA VAL A 165 -1.93 6.04 -19.16
C VAL A 165 -1.22 6.28 -17.83
N MET A 166 -0.05 5.65 -17.69
CA MET A 166 0.88 6.00 -16.61
C MET A 166 1.45 7.38 -16.88
N GLU A 167 1.32 8.29 -15.93
CA GLU A 167 1.95 9.60 -15.99
C GLU A 167 3.49 9.40 -15.99
N PRO A 168 4.25 9.98 -16.95
CA PRO A 168 5.65 9.60 -17.14
C PRO A 168 6.67 10.32 -16.24
N ASN A 169 6.33 11.48 -15.66
CA ASN A 169 7.31 12.42 -15.12
C ASN A 169 7.33 12.53 -13.59
N LEU A 170 6.24 12.19 -12.90
CA LEU A 170 6.09 12.40 -11.46
C LEU A 170 6.39 11.13 -10.65
N LEU A 171 7.08 11.31 -9.54
CA LEU A 171 7.25 10.33 -8.48
C LEU A 171 6.96 11.03 -7.14
N MET A 172 5.84 10.71 -6.53
CA MET A 172 5.58 11.15 -5.17
C MET A 172 6.29 10.21 -4.20
N ALA A 173 7.00 10.77 -3.23
CA ALA A 173 7.74 10.03 -2.23
C ALA A 173 7.39 10.51 -0.83
N TYR A 174 6.99 9.61 0.05
CA TYR A 174 6.67 9.94 1.44
C TYR A 174 6.88 8.76 2.37
N PRO A 175 7.24 8.99 3.64
CA PRO A 175 7.35 7.93 4.63
C PRO A 175 6.04 7.15 4.74
N PHE A 176 5.98 5.94 4.18
CA PHE A 176 4.80 5.09 4.22
C PHE A 176 5.18 3.61 4.09
N ALA A 177 4.60 2.78 4.93
CA ALA A 177 4.81 1.34 4.88
C ALA A 177 3.51 0.61 5.21
N GLY A 178 3.33 -0.57 4.63
CA GLY A 178 2.31 -1.50 5.05
C GLY A 178 2.87 -2.47 6.07
N PHE A 179 2.07 -2.82 7.08
CA PHE A 179 2.36 -3.88 8.03
C PHE A 179 1.30 -4.97 7.97
N PHE A 180 1.64 -6.15 8.43
CA PHE A 180 0.64 -7.10 8.88
C PHE A 180 0.13 -6.68 10.24
N TYR A 181 -1.16 -6.83 10.43
CA TYR A 181 -1.89 -6.55 11.66
C TYR A 181 -2.70 -7.77 12.08
N VAL A 182 -2.76 -8.00 13.37
CA VAL A 182 -3.58 -9.04 13.99
C VAL A 182 -4.45 -8.43 15.10
N ASN A 183 -5.38 -9.21 15.63
CA ASN A 183 -6.11 -8.81 16.84
C ASN A 183 -5.12 -8.53 17.99
N PRO A 184 -5.32 -7.48 18.78
CA PRO A 184 -4.40 -7.11 19.88
C PRO A 184 -4.11 -8.23 20.88
N THR A 185 -5.08 -9.12 21.10
CA THR A 185 -4.96 -10.23 22.07
C THR A 185 -4.34 -11.50 21.47
N ASN A 186 -4.16 -11.57 20.14
CA ASN A 186 -3.59 -12.74 19.48
C ASN A 186 -2.04 -12.65 19.42
N GLU A 187 -1.42 -12.76 20.58
CA GLU A 187 0.04 -12.69 20.72
C GLU A 187 0.75 -13.81 19.97
N ALA A 188 0.25 -15.03 20.09
CA ALA A 188 0.86 -16.22 19.48
C ALA A 188 0.96 -16.06 17.94
N LEU A 189 -0.08 -15.56 17.29
CA LEU A 189 -0.07 -15.30 15.85
C LEU A 189 0.89 -14.15 15.49
N ALA A 190 0.89 -13.07 16.29
CA ALA A 190 1.80 -11.95 16.07
C ALA A 190 3.27 -12.39 16.12
N GLU A 191 3.63 -13.17 17.13
CA GLU A 191 4.98 -13.71 17.30
C GLU A 191 5.35 -14.70 16.18
N ALA A 192 4.43 -15.56 15.76
CA ALA A 192 4.66 -16.48 14.65
C ALA A 192 4.93 -15.70 13.34
N ILE A 193 4.13 -14.68 13.02
CA ILE A 193 4.33 -13.85 11.84
C ILE A 193 5.67 -13.10 11.95
N GLN A 194 5.96 -12.48 13.08
CA GLN A 194 7.22 -11.75 13.26
C GLN A 194 8.43 -12.64 13.10
N ARG A 195 8.48 -13.79 13.80
CA ARG A 195 9.57 -14.76 13.71
C ARG A 195 9.76 -15.27 12.28
N GLY A 196 8.67 -15.66 11.61
CA GLY A 196 8.74 -16.13 10.24
C GLY A 196 9.19 -15.05 9.25
N PHE A 197 8.83 -13.80 9.50
CA PHE A 197 9.27 -12.68 8.67
C PHE A 197 10.77 -12.40 8.86
N GLU A 198 11.25 -12.36 10.10
CA GLU A 198 12.68 -12.23 10.42
C GLU A 198 13.51 -13.37 9.82
N GLN A 199 13.00 -14.60 9.85
CA GLN A 199 13.64 -15.74 9.22
C GLN A 199 13.68 -15.61 7.69
N ALA A 200 12.58 -15.15 7.06
CA ALA A 200 12.55 -14.95 5.61
C ALA A 200 13.48 -13.81 5.14
N ILE A 201 13.72 -12.82 5.99
CA ILE A 201 14.73 -11.77 5.75
C ILE A 201 16.14 -12.39 5.88
N ALA A 202 16.39 -13.17 6.92
CA ALA A 202 17.69 -13.74 7.20
C ALA A 202 18.15 -14.75 6.13
N ASP A 203 17.23 -15.55 5.57
CA ASP A 203 17.53 -16.53 4.52
C ASP A 203 17.46 -15.97 3.09
N GLY A 204 17.12 -14.68 2.94
CA GLY A 204 17.02 -13.98 1.64
C GLY A 204 15.74 -14.26 0.85
N SER A 205 14.85 -15.13 1.34
CA SER A 205 13.61 -15.47 0.61
C SER A 205 12.61 -14.31 0.53
N TYR A 206 12.60 -13.42 1.52
CA TYR A 206 11.84 -12.18 1.46
C TYR A 206 12.33 -11.25 0.34
N GLN A 207 13.66 -11.06 0.22
CA GLN A 207 14.25 -10.24 -0.83
C GLN A 207 13.93 -10.81 -2.22
N ALA A 208 14.10 -12.13 -2.39
CA ALA A 208 13.76 -12.81 -3.65
C ALA A 208 12.28 -12.64 -4.03
N LEU A 209 11.38 -12.70 -3.04
CA LEU A 209 9.96 -12.45 -3.26
C LEU A 209 9.71 -11.00 -3.67
N LEU A 210 10.32 -10.00 -3.01
CA LEU A 210 10.19 -8.59 -3.39
C LEU A 210 10.65 -8.35 -4.83
N GLU A 211 11.77 -8.93 -5.22
CA GLU A 211 12.30 -8.80 -6.58
C GLU A 211 11.35 -9.42 -7.62
N SER A 212 10.70 -10.53 -7.29
CA SER A 212 9.79 -11.20 -8.21
C SER A 212 8.41 -10.54 -8.34
N VAL A 213 7.90 -9.91 -7.27
CA VAL A 213 6.51 -9.41 -7.24
C VAL A 213 6.38 -7.88 -7.19
N VAL A 214 7.45 -7.17 -6.85
CA VAL A 214 7.45 -5.69 -6.78
C VAL A 214 8.44 -5.11 -7.79
N MET A 215 9.71 -5.54 -7.76
CA MET A 215 10.76 -5.03 -8.65
C MET A 215 10.83 -5.80 -9.96
N THR A 216 9.68 -6.07 -10.57
CA THR A 216 9.56 -6.86 -11.79
C THR A 216 10.30 -6.24 -12.98
N PRO A 217 10.65 -7.01 -14.02
CA PRO A 217 11.18 -6.47 -15.28
C PRO A 217 10.26 -5.42 -15.90
N TRP A 218 8.93 -5.63 -15.82
CA TRP A 218 7.92 -4.67 -16.28
C TRP A 218 8.09 -3.32 -15.57
N LEU A 219 8.14 -3.33 -14.24
CA LEU A 219 8.31 -2.11 -13.43
C LEU A 219 9.59 -1.37 -13.81
N LYS A 220 10.72 -2.09 -13.87
CA LYS A 220 12.03 -1.51 -14.20
C LYS A 220 12.05 -0.84 -15.57
N GLN A 221 11.37 -1.44 -16.57
CA GLN A 221 11.32 -0.92 -17.94
C GLN A 221 10.29 0.21 -18.11
N ARG A 222 9.11 0.08 -17.48
CA ARG A 222 7.97 0.99 -17.71
C ARG A 222 8.03 2.26 -16.88
N LEU A 223 8.53 2.19 -15.65
CA LEU A 223 8.43 3.34 -14.75
C LEU A 223 9.55 4.36 -14.89
N SER A 224 10.73 3.96 -15.41
CA SER A 224 11.89 4.87 -15.57
C SER A 224 12.13 5.75 -14.33
N LEU A 225 12.09 5.15 -13.14
CA LEU A 225 12.04 5.89 -11.86
C LEU A 225 13.13 6.94 -11.70
N ARG A 226 14.33 6.69 -12.27
CA ARG A 226 15.47 7.63 -12.21
C ARG A 226 15.27 8.91 -13.02
N GLN A 227 14.33 8.92 -13.96
CA GLN A 227 14.06 10.06 -14.83
C GLN A 227 12.91 10.91 -14.33
N ARG A 228 12.23 10.48 -13.25
CA ARG A 228 11.07 11.18 -12.71
C ARG A 228 11.46 12.29 -11.75
N SER A 229 10.69 13.37 -11.77
CA SER A 229 10.75 14.43 -10.76
C SER A 229 10.20 13.90 -9.45
N VAL A 230 11.06 13.83 -8.44
CA VAL A 230 10.66 13.34 -7.10
C VAL A 230 10.08 14.49 -6.29
N ILE A 231 8.83 14.34 -5.86
CA ILE A 231 8.16 15.28 -4.97
C ILE A 231 7.97 14.61 -3.61
N TYR A 232 8.69 15.13 -2.62
CA TYR A 232 8.61 14.60 -1.26
C TYR A 232 7.45 15.23 -0.48
N LEU A 233 6.67 14.37 0.18
CA LEU A 233 5.62 14.77 1.11
C LEU A 233 6.01 14.36 2.54
N PRO A 234 5.99 15.26 3.52
CA PRO A 234 6.23 14.89 4.91
C PRO A 234 5.08 14.04 5.45
N ASN A 235 5.41 13.02 6.25
CA ASN A 235 4.42 12.22 6.98
C ASN A 235 4.87 12.02 8.44
N PRO A 236 4.76 13.04 9.28
CA PRO A 236 5.20 12.96 10.68
C PRO A 236 4.41 11.91 11.48
N ALA A 237 3.16 11.63 11.10
CA ALA A 237 2.35 10.63 11.79
C ALA A 237 2.91 9.20 11.61
N ALA A 238 3.53 8.90 10.47
CA ALA A 238 4.14 7.59 10.22
C ALA A 238 5.39 7.35 11.07
N GLN A 239 6.12 8.39 11.45
CA GLN A 239 7.35 8.25 12.24
C GLN A 239 7.11 7.51 13.56
N GLN A 240 5.94 7.70 14.18
CA GLN A 240 5.59 6.98 15.41
C GLN A 240 5.50 5.47 15.18
N SER A 241 4.83 5.05 14.13
CA SER A 241 4.69 3.63 13.76
C SER A 241 6.04 3.02 13.36
N PHE A 242 6.95 3.82 12.80
CA PHE A 242 8.23 3.35 12.28
C PHE A 242 9.34 3.22 13.32
N LYS A 243 9.19 3.83 14.50
CA LYS A 243 10.19 3.75 15.59
C LYS A 243 10.56 2.31 16.00
N ARG A 244 9.65 1.36 15.79
CA ARG A 244 9.84 -0.05 16.12
C ARG A 244 10.43 -0.88 14.97
N VAL A 245 10.59 -0.29 13.79
CA VAL A 245 11.12 -0.98 12.61
C VAL A 245 12.64 -0.96 12.65
N LYS A 246 13.27 -2.12 12.55
CA LYS A 246 14.74 -2.22 12.46
C LYS A 246 15.22 -1.60 11.14
N THR A 247 16.32 -0.85 11.17
CA THR A 247 16.89 -0.20 9.97
C THR A 247 17.17 -1.21 8.84
N SER A 248 17.59 -2.43 9.18
CA SER A 248 17.83 -3.50 8.22
C SER A 248 16.60 -4.02 7.49
N HIS A 249 15.39 -3.65 7.93
CA HIS A 249 14.12 -4.02 7.28
C HIS A 249 13.70 -3.03 6.16
N TRP A 250 14.46 -1.97 5.96
CA TRP A 250 14.20 -0.97 4.94
C TRP A 250 15.09 -1.15 3.72
N LEU A 251 14.50 -1.20 2.54
CA LEU A 251 15.18 -0.98 1.26
C LEU A 251 15.15 0.52 0.91
N VAL A 252 14.03 1.20 1.22
CA VAL A 252 13.89 2.65 1.16
C VAL A 252 13.71 3.14 2.60
N PRO A 253 14.75 3.68 3.23
CA PRO A 253 14.67 4.14 4.61
C PRO A 253 13.83 5.42 4.70
N TRP A 254 12.85 5.41 5.58
CA TRP A 254 11.98 6.55 5.89
C TRP A 254 12.25 7.11 7.29
N THR A 255 13.43 6.88 7.82
CA THR A 255 13.87 7.32 9.17
C THR A 255 14.61 8.64 9.12
#